data_0ece9c97998de6fad78156d900629d36
#
_entry.id   0ece9c97998de6fad78156d900629d36
#
_cell.length_a   1.000
_cell.length_b   1.000
_cell.length_c   1.000
_cell.angle_alpha   90.00
_cell.angle_beta   90.00
_cell.angle_gamma   90.00
#
_symmetry.space_group_name_H-M   'P 1'
#
loop_
_entity.id
_entity.type
_entity.pdbx_description
1 polymer ?
#
loop_
_entity_poly.entity_id
_entity_poly.type
_entity_poly.pdbx_seq_one_letter_code
_entity_poly.pdbx_strand_id
1 'polypeptide(L)'
;MQFAQIVGQELLKQKLIQNVNENRLAHATMILGAEGTGTLALALALAQYLMCEDRQEKDSCGTCSQCVKNAKMIHPDLHFMYPNIKKDSSDKIQASTTWIKEWRETILHNPYVNVTDWINILGKGDNKQGNITKGDCHETIKKLSLKTYESKYKIQIIWMAEYLGLEGNTLLKLIEEPPADTIFLLVVENIEQVINTIISRTQIIKVPHIEDTDMKNILVTKYEVSEESAKKICRISDGSFYTALKMLDGDENINDELVMLFLKCSFRKAFKQADAAKLMEEMVTQFATLGREKQKNFCKYALFYLRECMLLRQGMNTKLEGAELDYAKKTIAYINEDQFEKIHLIINKLHYHIERNAAPKSQMMSTLLQASRILAGEHVLVTS
;
A
#
# COMPACT_ATOMS: atom_id res chain seq x y z
N MET A 1 -15.43 -8.63 -9.42
CA MET A 1 -14.46 -7.70 -10.02
C MET A 1 -13.82 -8.35 -11.22
N GLN A 2 -13.73 -7.66 -12.38
CA GLN A 2 -13.11 -8.17 -13.60
C GLN A 2 -11.71 -7.59 -13.76
N PHE A 3 -10.83 -8.27 -14.52
CA PHE A 3 -9.48 -7.78 -14.81
C PHE A 3 -9.48 -6.42 -15.53
N ALA A 4 -10.46 -6.18 -16.39
CA ALA A 4 -10.63 -4.90 -17.08
C ALA A 4 -10.86 -3.70 -16.14
N GLN A 5 -11.31 -3.93 -14.91
CA GLN A 5 -11.54 -2.89 -13.91
C GLN A 5 -10.29 -2.49 -13.12
N ILE A 6 -9.19 -3.24 -13.29
CA ILE A 6 -7.93 -3.00 -12.59
C ILE A 6 -7.08 -2.03 -13.40
N VAL A 7 -6.51 -1.05 -12.73
CA VAL A 7 -5.64 -0.05 -13.35
C VAL A 7 -4.30 -0.67 -13.73
N GLY A 8 -3.93 -0.57 -15.03
CA GLY A 8 -2.68 -1.09 -15.54
C GLY A 8 -2.51 -2.60 -15.38
N GLN A 9 -1.26 -3.06 -15.20
CA GLN A 9 -0.89 -4.46 -14.94
C GLN A 9 -1.20 -5.44 -16.09
N GLU A 10 -1.28 -4.97 -17.34
CA GLU A 10 -1.77 -5.76 -18.47
C GLU A 10 -0.99 -7.07 -18.69
N LEU A 11 0.34 -7.01 -18.62
CA LEU A 11 1.20 -8.20 -18.78
C LEU A 11 0.95 -9.22 -17.65
N LEU A 12 0.74 -8.76 -16.44
CA LEU A 12 0.47 -9.62 -15.29
C LEU A 12 -0.91 -10.27 -15.39
N LYS A 13 -1.94 -9.51 -15.80
CA LYS A 13 -3.29 -10.02 -16.05
C LYS A 13 -3.27 -11.13 -17.09
N GLN A 14 -2.59 -10.91 -18.23
CA GLN A 14 -2.45 -11.90 -19.28
C GLN A 14 -1.74 -13.17 -18.76
N LYS A 15 -0.67 -13.03 -18.00
CA LYS A 15 0.06 -14.14 -17.41
C LYS A 15 -0.79 -14.93 -16.40
N LEU A 16 -1.60 -14.26 -15.58
CA LEU A 16 -2.53 -14.91 -14.65
C LEU A 16 -3.59 -15.72 -15.40
N ILE A 17 -4.19 -15.13 -16.43
CA ILE A 17 -5.18 -15.78 -17.30
C ILE A 17 -4.58 -17.01 -17.98
N GLN A 18 -3.38 -16.87 -18.55
CA GLN A 18 -2.65 -17.98 -19.17
C GLN A 18 -2.40 -19.12 -18.17
N ASN A 19 -1.90 -18.80 -16.97
CA ASN A 19 -1.66 -19.81 -15.94
C ASN A 19 -2.92 -20.59 -15.56
N VAL A 20 -4.07 -19.90 -15.48
CA VAL A 20 -5.36 -20.56 -15.21
C VAL A 20 -5.77 -21.49 -16.36
N ASN A 21 -5.68 -21.02 -17.62
CA ASN A 21 -6.10 -21.77 -18.80
C ASN A 21 -5.21 -23.00 -19.05
N GLU A 22 -3.92 -22.88 -18.70
CA GLU A 22 -2.95 -23.99 -18.80
C GLU A 22 -2.92 -24.90 -17.55
N ASN A 23 -3.81 -24.68 -16.57
CA ASN A 23 -3.85 -25.38 -15.28
C ASN A 23 -2.50 -25.34 -14.52
N ARG A 24 -1.78 -24.23 -14.61
CA ARG A 24 -0.47 -23.99 -13.96
C ARG A 24 -0.56 -23.10 -12.72
N LEU A 25 -1.76 -22.68 -12.34
CA LEU A 25 -1.93 -21.89 -11.11
C LEU A 25 -1.70 -22.79 -9.90
N ALA A 26 -0.78 -22.41 -9.02
CA ALA A 26 -0.55 -23.12 -7.77
C ALA A 26 -1.78 -23.00 -6.85
N HIS A 27 -2.05 -24.06 -6.09
CA HIS A 27 -3.14 -24.06 -5.09
C HIS A 27 -2.94 -23.02 -3.98
N ALA A 28 -1.71 -22.59 -3.73
CA ALA A 28 -1.38 -21.49 -2.82
C ALA A 28 -0.51 -20.45 -3.55
N THR A 29 -1.09 -19.31 -3.85
CA THR A 29 -0.45 -18.22 -4.58
C THR A 29 -0.38 -16.97 -3.71
N MET A 30 0.83 -16.41 -3.57
CA MET A 30 1.07 -15.15 -2.86
C MET A 30 1.18 -14.01 -3.89
N ILE A 31 0.29 -13.05 -3.81
CA ILE A 31 0.26 -11.82 -4.64
C ILE A 31 0.94 -10.73 -3.84
N LEU A 32 2.20 -10.45 -4.18
CA LEU A 32 3.09 -9.54 -3.46
C LEU A 32 3.27 -8.24 -4.23
N GLY A 33 2.95 -7.12 -3.62
CA GLY A 33 3.18 -5.80 -4.20
C GLY A 33 2.98 -4.68 -3.18
N ALA A 34 3.58 -3.53 -3.45
CA ALA A 34 3.46 -2.37 -2.58
C ALA A 34 2.01 -1.86 -2.44
N GLU A 35 1.76 -1.05 -1.41
CA GLU A 35 0.48 -0.39 -1.17
C GLU A 35 -0.04 0.30 -2.45
N GLY A 36 -1.30 0.04 -2.79
CA GLY A 36 -1.96 0.72 -3.90
C GLY A 36 -1.61 0.20 -5.30
N THR A 37 -0.81 -0.87 -5.44
CA THR A 37 -0.50 -1.48 -6.74
C THR A 37 -1.60 -2.38 -7.31
N GLY A 38 -2.67 -2.62 -6.52
CA GLY A 38 -3.83 -3.41 -6.94
C GLY A 38 -3.75 -4.90 -6.61
N THR A 39 -2.94 -5.29 -5.65
CA THR A 39 -2.77 -6.69 -5.21
C THR A 39 -4.09 -7.37 -4.83
N LEU A 40 -4.93 -6.71 -4.01
CA LEU A 40 -6.25 -7.23 -3.64
C LEU A 40 -7.20 -7.24 -4.85
N ALA A 41 -7.18 -6.20 -5.67
CA ALA A 41 -7.98 -6.14 -6.89
C ALA A 41 -7.67 -7.31 -7.84
N LEU A 42 -6.38 -7.64 -8.01
CA LEU A 42 -5.93 -8.80 -8.78
C LEU A 42 -6.40 -10.12 -8.17
N ALA A 43 -6.33 -10.27 -6.85
CA ALA A 43 -6.84 -11.47 -6.17
C ALA A 43 -8.34 -11.67 -6.39
N LEU A 44 -9.13 -10.59 -6.29
CA LEU A 44 -10.58 -10.61 -6.52
C LEU A 44 -10.93 -10.94 -7.98
N ALA A 45 -10.22 -10.35 -8.95
CA ALA A 45 -10.44 -10.63 -10.36
C ALA A 45 -10.03 -12.06 -10.73
N LEU A 46 -8.91 -12.55 -10.20
CA LEU A 46 -8.46 -13.92 -10.39
C LEU A 46 -9.47 -14.92 -9.80
N ALA A 47 -10.00 -14.64 -8.61
CA ALA A 47 -11.04 -15.46 -7.99
C ALA A 47 -12.31 -15.51 -8.86
N GLN A 48 -12.78 -14.36 -9.36
CA GLN A 48 -13.92 -14.29 -10.26
C GLN A 48 -13.65 -15.04 -11.57
N TYR A 49 -12.46 -14.93 -12.15
CA TYR A 49 -12.08 -15.64 -13.38
C TYR A 49 -12.06 -17.16 -13.18
N LEU A 50 -11.49 -17.63 -12.06
CA LEU A 50 -11.46 -19.05 -11.71
C LEU A 50 -12.85 -19.67 -11.55
N MET A 51 -13.79 -18.93 -10.97
CA MET A 51 -15.16 -19.40 -10.71
C MET A 51 -16.10 -19.15 -11.90
N CYS A 52 -15.68 -18.39 -12.91
CA CYS A 52 -16.53 -18.07 -14.07
C CYS A 52 -16.86 -19.31 -14.87
N GLU A 53 -18.15 -19.50 -15.21
CA GLU A 53 -18.66 -20.63 -16.02
C GLU A 53 -18.38 -20.43 -17.51
N ASP A 54 -18.30 -19.18 -17.96
CA ASP A 54 -18.08 -18.81 -19.36
C ASP A 54 -16.90 -17.81 -19.47
N ARG A 55 -15.68 -18.34 -19.27
CA ARG A 55 -14.46 -17.54 -19.33
C ARG A 55 -14.22 -17.04 -20.75
N GLN A 56 -13.99 -15.76 -20.88
CA GLN A 56 -13.56 -15.14 -22.12
C GLN A 56 -12.03 -15.18 -22.24
N GLU A 57 -11.51 -14.88 -23.42
CA GLU A 57 -10.07 -14.91 -23.69
C GLU A 57 -9.25 -14.01 -22.75
N LYS A 58 -9.80 -12.85 -22.39
CA LYS A 58 -9.09 -11.83 -21.60
C LYS A 58 -9.70 -11.55 -20.23
N ASP A 59 -10.88 -12.08 -19.92
CA ASP A 59 -11.55 -11.82 -18.65
C ASP A 59 -12.64 -12.85 -18.34
N SER A 60 -13.23 -12.75 -17.15
CA SER A 60 -14.49 -13.43 -16.81
C SER A 60 -15.66 -12.80 -17.59
N CYS A 61 -16.73 -13.58 -17.86
CA CYS A 61 -17.87 -13.07 -18.63
C CYS A 61 -18.62 -11.90 -17.94
N GLY A 62 -18.54 -11.80 -16.61
CA GLY A 62 -19.21 -10.76 -15.82
C GLY A 62 -20.73 -10.99 -15.61
N THR A 63 -21.36 -11.91 -16.33
CA THR A 63 -22.83 -12.06 -16.42
C THR A 63 -23.37 -13.38 -15.85
N CYS A 64 -22.58 -14.46 -15.81
CA CYS A 64 -23.02 -15.74 -15.23
C CYS A 64 -23.29 -15.61 -13.73
N SER A 65 -24.03 -16.58 -13.18
CA SER A 65 -24.40 -16.60 -11.75
C SER A 65 -23.20 -16.44 -10.82
N GLN A 66 -22.10 -17.12 -11.13
CA GLN A 66 -20.85 -17.05 -10.35
C GLN A 66 -20.25 -15.65 -10.40
N CYS A 67 -20.16 -15.03 -11.58
CA CYS A 67 -19.63 -13.68 -11.74
C CYS A 67 -20.47 -12.64 -10.99
N VAL A 68 -21.79 -12.71 -11.08
CA VAL A 68 -22.69 -11.78 -10.36
C VAL A 68 -22.52 -11.88 -8.85
N LYS A 69 -22.41 -13.10 -8.30
CA LYS A 69 -22.19 -13.31 -6.86
C LYS A 69 -20.79 -12.86 -6.42
N ASN A 70 -19.76 -13.14 -7.23
CA ASN A 70 -18.39 -12.68 -6.97
C ASN A 70 -18.30 -11.16 -7.01
N ALA A 71 -18.93 -10.50 -8.00
CA ALA A 71 -18.95 -9.05 -8.11
C ALA A 71 -19.57 -8.36 -6.87
N LYS A 72 -20.50 -9.02 -6.19
CA LYS A 72 -21.11 -8.57 -4.92
C LYS A 72 -20.40 -9.12 -3.67
N MET A 73 -19.34 -9.91 -3.83
CA MET A 73 -18.59 -10.56 -2.75
C MET A 73 -19.49 -11.42 -1.83
N ILE A 74 -20.51 -12.06 -2.41
CA ILE A 74 -21.50 -12.92 -1.70
C ILE A 74 -21.47 -14.38 -2.17
N HIS A 75 -20.46 -14.76 -2.96
CA HIS A 75 -20.35 -16.13 -3.43
C HIS A 75 -20.05 -17.09 -2.25
N PRO A 76 -20.81 -18.20 -2.11
CA PRO A 76 -20.69 -19.10 -0.96
C PRO A 76 -19.34 -19.83 -0.89
N ASP A 77 -18.66 -20.06 -2.03
CA ASP A 77 -17.36 -20.71 -2.11
C ASP A 77 -16.19 -19.72 -2.16
N LEU A 78 -16.44 -18.39 -2.01
CA LEU A 78 -15.43 -17.35 -1.88
C LEU A 78 -15.36 -16.87 -0.44
N HIS A 79 -14.24 -17.12 0.20
CA HIS A 79 -14.01 -16.81 1.61
C HIS A 79 -12.94 -15.74 1.77
N PHE A 80 -13.09 -14.92 2.80
CA PHE A 80 -12.16 -13.83 3.11
C PHE A 80 -11.62 -13.96 4.52
N MET A 81 -10.35 -13.62 4.68
CA MET A 81 -9.68 -13.41 5.94
C MET A 81 -8.87 -12.11 5.82
N TYR A 82 -8.96 -11.25 6.81
CA TYR A 82 -8.31 -9.94 6.81
C TYR A 82 -8.08 -9.45 8.24
N PRO A 83 -7.16 -8.50 8.46
CA PRO A 83 -6.93 -7.90 9.77
C PRO A 83 -8.22 -7.31 10.31
N ASN A 84 -8.53 -7.60 11.58
CA ASN A 84 -9.75 -7.13 12.22
C ASN A 84 -9.49 -6.78 13.68
N ILE A 85 -10.47 -6.15 14.32
CA ILE A 85 -10.47 -5.78 15.73
C ILE A 85 -11.66 -6.44 16.43
N LYS A 86 -11.58 -6.57 17.75
CA LYS A 86 -12.75 -6.96 18.53
C LYS A 86 -13.87 -5.93 18.37
N LYS A 87 -15.09 -6.37 18.15
CA LYS A 87 -16.26 -5.50 18.05
C LYS A 87 -16.61 -4.92 19.40
N ASP A 88 -16.66 -5.80 20.40
CA ASP A 88 -16.91 -5.45 21.81
C ASP A 88 -15.88 -6.11 22.72
N SER A 89 -15.62 -5.50 23.89
CA SER A 89 -14.69 -6.04 24.90
C SER A 89 -15.16 -7.39 25.48
N SER A 90 -16.46 -7.66 25.39
CA SER A 90 -17.10 -8.92 25.83
C SER A 90 -17.00 -10.07 24.80
N ASP A 91 -16.59 -9.79 23.56
CA ASP A 91 -16.50 -10.80 22.54
C ASP A 91 -15.44 -11.86 22.88
N LYS A 92 -15.88 -13.13 22.98
CA LYS A 92 -15.00 -14.26 23.28
C LYS A 92 -14.11 -14.62 22.10
N ILE A 93 -14.61 -14.40 20.85
CA ILE A 93 -13.91 -14.75 19.62
C ILE A 93 -13.87 -13.52 18.73
N GLN A 94 -12.66 -13.18 18.28
CA GLN A 94 -12.45 -12.19 17.23
C GLN A 94 -12.28 -12.94 15.91
N ALA A 95 -13.11 -12.62 14.92
CA ALA A 95 -13.05 -13.24 13.60
C ALA A 95 -13.44 -12.22 12.51
N SER A 96 -12.81 -12.35 11.34
CA SER A 96 -13.06 -11.48 10.16
C SER A 96 -14.52 -11.48 9.74
N THR A 97 -15.22 -12.63 9.88
CA THR A 97 -16.63 -12.75 9.53
C THR A 97 -17.56 -11.82 10.30
N THR A 98 -17.17 -11.39 11.49
CA THR A 98 -17.93 -10.39 12.26
C THR A 98 -18.07 -9.07 11.51
N TRP A 99 -17.10 -8.75 10.64
CA TRP A 99 -17.02 -7.50 9.91
C TRP A 99 -17.28 -7.65 8.41
N ILE A 100 -17.92 -8.74 8.00
CA ILE A 100 -18.11 -9.06 6.58
C ILE A 100 -18.96 -8.03 5.83
N LYS A 101 -19.86 -7.33 6.51
CA LYS A 101 -20.69 -6.27 5.92
C LYS A 101 -19.82 -5.07 5.59
N GLU A 102 -19.09 -4.57 6.58
CA GLU A 102 -18.17 -3.44 6.45
C GLU A 102 -17.07 -3.73 5.43
N TRP A 103 -16.57 -4.98 5.41
CA TRP A 103 -15.61 -5.44 4.41
C TRP A 103 -16.15 -5.33 2.99
N ARG A 104 -17.34 -5.85 2.74
CA ARG A 104 -17.98 -5.77 1.43
C ARG A 104 -18.20 -4.33 0.99
N GLU A 105 -18.75 -3.50 1.84
CA GLU A 105 -19.01 -2.08 1.56
C GLU A 105 -17.70 -1.36 1.20
N THR A 106 -16.65 -1.56 1.99
CA THR A 106 -15.35 -0.91 1.77
C THR A 106 -14.69 -1.36 0.46
N ILE A 107 -14.59 -2.66 0.23
CA ILE A 107 -13.87 -3.20 -0.93
C ILE A 107 -14.65 -3.00 -2.23
N LEU A 108 -15.97 -3.04 -2.19
CA LEU A 108 -16.79 -2.70 -3.38
C LEU A 108 -16.68 -1.23 -3.76
N HIS A 109 -16.47 -0.35 -2.77
CA HIS A 109 -16.23 1.06 -3.03
C HIS A 109 -14.80 1.30 -3.54
N ASN A 110 -13.79 0.73 -2.88
CA ASN A 110 -12.39 0.89 -3.25
C ASN A 110 -11.55 -0.36 -2.93
N PRO A 111 -11.22 -1.19 -3.92
CA PRO A 111 -10.38 -2.38 -3.73
C PRO A 111 -8.88 -2.05 -3.55
N TYR A 112 -8.49 -0.77 -3.63
CA TYR A 112 -7.14 -0.29 -3.38
C TYR A 112 -6.95 0.25 -1.95
N VAL A 113 -7.93 0.08 -1.07
CA VAL A 113 -7.87 0.54 0.32
C VAL A 113 -6.64 -0.04 1.03
N ASN A 114 -6.00 0.76 1.87
CA ASN A 114 -4.91 0.28 2.72
C ASN A 114 -5.43 -0.24 4.07
N VAL A 115 -4.56 -0.96 4.78
CA VAL A 115 -4.92 -1.57 6.06
C VAL A 115 -5.22 -0.54 7.15
N THR A 116 -4.55 0.60 7.15
CA THR A 116 -4.77 1.66 8.14
C THR A 116 -6.17 2.24 8.01
N ASP A 117 -6.60 2.58 6.79
CA ASP A 117 -7.96 3.07 6.54
C ASP A 117 -9.02 2.02 6.91
N TRP A 118 -8.75 0.76 6.55
CA TRP A 118 -9.63 -0.34 6.92
C TRP A 118 -9.81 -0.45 8.45
N ILE A 119 -8.73 -0.46 9.21
CA ILE A 119 -8.79 -0.52 10.68
C ILE A 119 -9.45 0.73 11.27
N ASN A 120 -9.23 1.91 10.71
CA ASN A 120 -9.90 3.15 11.12
C ASN A 120 -11.43 3.07 10.91
N ILE A 121 -11.89 2.47 9.81
CA ILE A 121 -13.32 2.22 9.57
C ILE A 121 -13.89 1.33 10.69
N LEU A 122 -13.21 0.25 11.04
CA LEU A 122 -13.64 -0.67 12.10
C LEU A 122 -13.60 -0.01 13.49
N GLY A 123 -12.53 0.73 13.78
CA GLY A 123 -12.25 1.36 15.06
C GLY A 123 -12.97 2.70 15.27
N LYS A 124 -13.73 3.21 14.29
CA LYS A 124 -14.36 4.54 14.31
C LYS A 124 -13.39 5.67 14.67
N GLY A 125 -12.14 5.57 14.17
CA GLY A 125 -11.08 6.55 14.42
C GLY A 125 -10.23 6.32 15.69
N ASP A 126 -10.54 5.31 16.50
CA ASP A 126 -9.69 4.90 17.63
C ASP A 126 -8.40 4.25 17.11
N ASN A 127 -7.26 4.50 17.81
CA ASN A 127 -5.97 3.89 17.51
C ASN A 127 -5.94 2.40 17.90
N LYS A 128 -6.73 1.57 17.20
CA LYS A 128 -6.72 0.12 17.39
C LYS A 128 -5.77 -0.53 16.42
N GLN A 129 -5.09 -1.55 16.90
CA GLN A 129 -4.23 -2.38 16.05
C GLN A 129 -5.03 -3.56 15.53
N GLY A 130 -5.09 -3.71 14.19
CA GLY A 130 -5.71 -4.87 13.55
C GLY A 130 -4.81 -6.09 13.64
N ASN A 131 -5.42 -7.28 13.68
CA ASN A 131 -4.70 -8.55 13.65
C ASN A 131 -5.56 -9.63 12.96
N ILE A 132 -4.93 -10.67 12.42
CA ILE A 132 -5.57 -11.92 12.04
C ILE A 132 -5.35 -12.91 13.17
N THR A 133 -6.43 -13.43 13.72
CA THR A 133 -6.38 -14.20 14.96
C THR A 133 -6.39 -15.73 14.71
N LYS A 134 -6.06 -16.47 15.73
CA LYS A 134 -6.24 -17.93 15.73
C LYS A 134 -7.70 -18.33 15.47
N GLY A 135 -8.66 -17.50 15.91
CA GLY A 135 -10.09 -17.71 15.62
C GLY A 135 -10.40 -17.69 14.13
N ASP A 136 -9.79 -16.72 13.40
CA ASP A 136 -9.91 -16.64 11.93
C ASP A 136 -9.35 -17.89 11.25
N CYS A 137 -8.19 -18.38 11.71
CA CYS A 137 -7.57 -19.59 11.18
C CYS A 137 -8.46 -20.82 11.39
N HIS A 138 -9.01 -21.01 12.59
CA HIS A 138 -9.89 -22.15 12.89
C HIS A 138 -11.21 -22.09 12.10
N GLU A 139 -11.78 -20.90 11.94
CA GLU A 139 -12.99 -20.72 11.13
C GLU A 139 -12.71 -21.05 9.66
N THR A 140 -11.58 -20.63 9.12
CA THR A 140 -11.14 -20.96 7.77
C THR A 140 -10.96 -22.47 7.59
N ILE A 141 -10.29 -23.15 8.51
CA ILE A 141 -10.15 -24.62 8.46
C ILE A 141 -11.52 -25.29 8.42
N LYS A 142 -12.45 -24.86 9.27
CA LYS A 142 -13.81 -25.40 9.31
C LYS A 142 -14.55 -25.18 7.98
N LYS A 143 -14.49 -23.99 7.40
CA LYS A 143 -15.15 -23.66 6.13
C LYS A 143 -14.56 -24.48 4.97
N LEU A 144 -13.24 -24.55 4.89
CA LEU A 144 -12.57 -25.23 3.80
C LEU A 144 -12.66 -26.76 3.88
N SER A 145 -12.95 -27.34 5.05
CA SER A 145 -13.20 -28.78 5.18
C SER A 145 -14.55 -29.23 4.57
N LEU A 146 -15.48 -28.30 4.35
CA LEU A 146 -16.75 -28.60 3.69
C LEU A 146 -16.54 -28.75 2.18
N LYS A 147 -17.47 -29.44 1.49
CA LYS A 147 -17.47 -29.51 0.02
C LYS A 147 -17.80 -28.12 -0.58
N THR A 148 -17.42 -27.90 -1.84
CA THR A 148 -17.87 -26.72 -2.62
C THR A 148 -19.41 -26.74 -2.69
N TYR A 149 -20.02 -25.56 -2.66
CA TYR A 149 -21.47 -25.42 -2.69
C TYR A 149 -22.01 -25.38 -4.13
N GLU A 150 -21.42 -24.51 -4.97
CA GLU A 150 -21.90 -24.32 -6.35
C GLU A 150 -20.80 -24.09 -7.39
N SER A 151 -19.59 -23.72 -6.95
CA SER A 151 -18.46 -23.51 -7.87
C SER A 151 -17.60 -24.76 -7.96
N LYS A 152 -16.83 -24.88 -9.06
CA LYS A 152 -15.75 -25.85 -9.18
C LYS A 152 -14.69 -25.66 -8.10
N TYR A 153 -14.33 -24.40 -7.82
CA TYR A 153 -13.27 -24.05 -6.89
C TYR A 153 -13.82 -23.43 -5.61
N LYS A 154 -13.17 -23.73 -4.49
CA LYS A 154 -13.29 -23.01 -3.24
C LYS A 154 -12.08 -22.10 -3.09
N ILE A 155 -12.30 -20.81 -2.91
CA ILE A 155 -11.21 -19.83 -2.87
C ILE A 155 -11.18 -19.14 -1.51
N GLN A 156 -10.00 -19.14 -0.90
CA GLN A 156 -9.71 -18.36 0.30
C GLN A 156 -8.78 -17.20 -0.04
N ILE A 157 -9.27 -15.98 0.05
CA ILE A 157 -8.45 -14.78 -0.03
C ILE A 157 -8.04 -14.40 1.39
N ILE A 158 -6.72 -14.26 1.62
CA ILE A 158 -6.14 -13.75 2.87
C ILE A 158 -5.51 -12.41 2.54
N TRP A 159 -6.20 -11.32 2.90
CA TRP A 159 -5.68 -9.98 2.68
C TRP A 159 -4.79 -9.54 3.83
N MET A 160 -3.63 -8.95 3.51
CA MET A 160 -2.58 -8.57 4.45
C MET A 160 -2.11 -9.79 5.27
N ALA A 161 -1.66 -10.84 4.55
CA ALA A 161 -1.29 -12.10 5.19
C ALA A 161 -0.10 -11.99 6.16
N GLU A 162 0.68 -10.92 6.12
CA GLU A 162 1.69 -10.57 7.12
C GLU A 162 1.12 -10.36 8.52
N TYR A 163 -0.17 -10.02 8.64
CA TYR A 163 -0.87 -9.89 9.92
C TYR A 163 -1.27 -11.24 10.57
N LEU A 164 -1.02 -12.36 9.88
CA LEU A 164 -1.15 -13.70 10.47
C LEU A 164 -0.14 -13.94 11.59
N GLY A 165 1.07 -13.35 11.46
CA GLY A 165 2.14 -13.60 12.42
C GLY A 165 2.33 -15.10 12.69
N LEU A 166 2.54 -15.47 13.94
CA LEU A 166 2.72 -16.87 14.36
C LEU A 166 1.43 -17.72 14.23
N GLU A 167 0.26 -17.10 14.23
CA GLU A 167 -1.02 -17.83 14.07
C GLU A 167 -1.15 -18.50 12.69
N GLY A 168 -0.40 -17.99 11.70
CA GLY A 168 -0.28 -18.57 10.38
C GLY A 168 0.19 -20.04 10.37
N ASN A 169 0.93 -20.45 11.40
CA ASN A 169 1.33 -21.86 11.55
C ASN A 169 0.13 -22.82 11.65
N THR A 170 -1.01 -22.34 12.12
CA THR A 170 -2.26 -23.12 12.19
C THR A 170 -2.78 -23.51 10.81
N LEU A 171 -2.45 -22.74 9.77
CA LEU A 171 -2.89 -22.97 8.39
C LEU A 171 -1.90 -23.81 7.57
N LEU A 172 -0.70 -24.07 8.05
CA LEU A 172 0.36 -24.70 7.24
C LEU A 172 -0.05 -26.03 6.62
N LYS A 173 -0.67 -26.93 7.42
CA LYS A 173 -1.14 -28.21 6.92
C LYS A 173 -2.19 -28.05 5.81
N LEU A 174 -3.07 -27.07 5.96
CA LEU A 174 -4.13 -26.78 5.00
C LEU A 174 -3.59 -26.13 3.71
N ILE A 175 -2.54 -25.32 3.83
CA ILE A 175 -1.85 -24.71 2.68
C ILE A 175 -1.02 -25.75 1.93
N GLU A 176 -0.41 -26.70 2.63
CA GLU A 176 0.43 -27.75 2.05
C GLU A 176 -0.40 -28.82 1.34
N GLU A 177 -1.45 -29.30 2.01
CA GLU A 177 -2.36 -30.35 1.52
C GLU A 177 -3.82 -29.85 1.56
N PRO A 178 -4.21 -28.91 0.65
CA PRO A 178 -5.56 -28.38 0.66
C PRO A 178 -6.58 -29.45 0.23
N PRO A 179 -7.83 -29.37 0.71
CA PRO A 179 -8.92 -30.16 0.13
C PRO A 179 -9.02 -29.93 -1.38
N ALA A 180 -9.57 -30.93 -2.08
CA ALA A 180 -9.70 -30.89 -3.54
C ALA A 180 -10.34 -29.54 -4.00
N ASP A 181 -9.84 -29.01 -5.11
CA ASP A 181 -10.31 -27.77 -5.75
C ASP A 181 -10.28 -26.53 -4.82
N THR A 182 -9.42 -26.52 -3.81
CA THR A 182 -9.23 -25.38 -2.90
C THR A 182 -8.02 -24.56 -3.33
N ILE A 183 -8.21 -23.24 -3.45
CA ILE A 183 -7.16 -22.28 -3.85
C ILE A 183 -7.01 -21.21 -2.77
N PHE A 184 -5.77 -20.96 -2.36
CA PHE A 184 -5.39 -19.88 -1.47
C PHE A 184 -4.76 -18.73 -2.26
N LEU A 185 -5.30 -17.52 -2.09
CA LEU A 185 -4.73 -16.27 -2.61
C LEU A 185 -4.32 -15.42 -1.42
N LEU A 186 -3.02 -15.35 -1.16
CA LEU A 186 -2.44 -14.53 -0.08
C LEU A 186 -2.04 -13.18 -0.67
N VAL A 187 -2.62 -12.11 -0.19
CA VAL A 187 -2.29 -10.74 -0.58
C VAL A 187 -1.35 -10.16 0.46
N VAL A 188 -0.17 -9.73 0.03
CA VAL A 188 0.95 -9.32 0.89
C VAL A 188 1.56 -8.03 0.37
N GLU A 189 1.87 -7.10 1.27
CA GLU A 189 2.63 -5.88 0.96
C GLU A 189 4.08 -5.99 1.46
N ASN A 190 4.29 -6.58 2.62
CA ASN A 190 5.61 -6.75 3.21
C ASN A 190 5.93 -8.22 3.47
N ILE A 191 6.72 -8.82 2.58
CA ILE A 191 7.11 -10.24 2.67
C ILE A 191 7.98 -10.54 3.90
N GLU A 192 8.75 -9.56 4.40
CA GLU A 192 9.64 -9.76 5.55
C GLU A 192 8.85 -10.00 6.86
N GLN A 193 7.58 -9.59 6.90
CA GLN A 193 6.69 -9.83 8.03
C GLN A 193 5.92 -11.15 7.93
N VAL A 194 6.01 -11.85 6.78
CA VAL A 194 5.40 -13.16 6.60
C VAL A 194 6.34 -14.24 7.11
N ILE A 195 5.80 -15.20 7.87
CA ILE A 195 6.61 -16.33 8.37
C ILE A 195 7.15 -17.19 7.22
N ASN A 196 8.43 -17.56 7.29
CA ASN A 196 9.12 -18.31 6.23
C ASN A 196 8.43 -19.64 5.87
N THR A 197 7.75 -20.25 6.83
CA THR A 197 6.99 -21.48 6.62
C THR A 197 5.81 -21.32 5.66
N ILE A 198 5.19 -20.16 5.59
CA ILE A 198 4.16 -19.81 4.58
C ILE A 198 4.82 -19.50 3.25
N ILE A 199 5.89 -18.68 3.26
CA ILE A 199 6.61 -18.28 2.03
C ILE A 199 7.06 -19.51 1.26
N SER A 200 7.66 -20.50 1.93
CA SER A 200 8.18 -21.72 1.29
C SER A 200 7.12 -22.62 0.65
N ARG A 201 5.83 -22.41 0.96
CA ARG A 201 4.69 -23.22 0.47
C ARG A 201 3.81 -22.47 -0.52
N THR A 202 4.19 -21.26 -0.90
CA THR A 202 3.39 -20.40 -1.77
C THR A 202 4.16 -20.04 -3.04
N GLN A 203 3.47 -20.00 -4.17
CA GLN A 203 4.02 -19.42 -5.39
C GLN A 203 3.90 -17.90 -5.33
N ILE A 204 5.03 -17.20 -5.39
CA ILE A 204 5.04 -15.74 -5.32
C ILE A 204 4.83 -15.14 -6.71
N ILE A 205 3.85 -14.26 -6.81
CA ILE A 205 3.58 -13.42 -7.98
C ILE A 205 3.82 -11.98 -7.55
N LYS A 206 4.86 -11.35 -8.12
CA LYS A 206 5.18 -9.95 -7.84
C LYS A 206 4.33 -9.03 -8.69
N VAL A 207 3.69 -8.05 -8.06
CA VAL A 207 2.90 -7.00 -8.71
C VAL A 207 3.77 -5.74 -8.76
N PRO A 208 4.15 -5.26 -9.94
CA PRO A 208 4.94 -4.05 -10.08
C PRO A 208 4.10 -2.81 -9.75
N HIS A 209 4.77 -1.67 -9.61
CA HIS A 209 4.12 -0.37 -9.56
C HIS A 209 3.31 -0.13 -10.84
N ILE A 210 2.19 0.60 -10.71
CA ILE A 210 1.37 0.96 -11.87
C ILE A 210 2.14 1.98 -12.70
N GLU A 211 2.22 1.76 -14.00
CA GLU A 211 2.90 2.66 -14.94
C GLU A 211 2.23 4.04 -14.95
N ASP A 212 3.03 5.10 -15.03
CA ASP A 212 2.55 6.48 -15.05
C ASP A 212 1.55 6.72 -16.20
N THR A 213 1.73 6.05 -17.34
CA THR A 213 0.83 6.11 -18.51
C THR A 213 -0.56 5.58 -18.21
N ASP A 214 -0.65 4.42 -17.54
CA ASP A 214 -1.92 3.78 -17.17
C ASP A 214 -2.62 4.57 -16.07
N MET A 215 -1.84 5.03 -15.07
CA MET A 215 -2.32 5.87 -13.99
C MET A 215 -2.91 7.17 -14.54
N LYS A 216 -2.16 7.89 -15.39
CA LYS A 216 -2.60 9.13 -16.02
C LYS A 216 -3.89 8.93 -16.82
N ASN A 217 -3.94 7.88 -17.62
CA ASN A 217 -5.08 7.57 -18.46
C ASN A 217 -6.37 7.41 -17.63
N ILE A 218 -6.32 6.64 -16.55
CA ILE A 218 -7.49 6.44 -15.69
C ILE A 218 -7.89 7.71 -14.93
N LEU A 219 -6.92 8.53 -14.48
CA LEU A 219 -7.19 9.80 -13.81
C LEU A 219 -7.91 10.79 -14.73
N VAL A 220 -7.49 10.89 -16.00
CA VAL A 220 -8.12 11.78 -16.97
C VAL A 220 -9.49 11.25 -17.41
N THR A 221 -9.59 9.96 -17.75
CA THR A 221 -10.79 9.41 -18.38
C THR A 221 -11.92 9.10 -17.40
N LYS A 222 -11.61 8.64 -16.20
CA LYS A 222 -12.61 8.21 -15.21
C LYS A 222 -12.84 9.25 -14.11
N TYR A 223 -11.77 9.96 -13.72
CA TYR A 223 -11.85 10.93 -12.62
C TYR A 223 -11.86 12.39 -13.11
N GLU A 224 -11.87 12.60 -14.42
CA GLU A 224 -11.99 13.92 -15.08
C GLU A 224 -10.91 14.94 -14.63
N VAL A 225 -9.75 14.43 -14.23
CA VAL A 225 -8.62 15.24 -13.81
C VAL A 225 -7.94 15.88 -15.03
N SER A 226 -7.51 17.14 -14.92
CA SER A 226 -6.75 17.78 -16.00
C SER A 226 -5.44 17.02 -16.26
N GLU A 227 -4.95 17.05 -17.51
CA GLU A 227 -3.70 16.38 -17.90
C GLU A 227 -2.50 16.79 -17.03
N GLU A 228 -2.44 18.07 -16.67
CA GLU A 228 -1.37 18.63 -15.86
C GLU A 228 -1.44 18.10 -14.41
N SER A 229 -2.62 18.17 -13.79
CA SER A 229 -2.84 17.62 -12.45
C SER A 229 -2.61 16.11 -12.42
N ALA A 230 -3.10 15.37 -13.43
CA ALA A 230 -2.89 13.93 -13.53
C ALA A 230 -1.39 13.58 -13.61
N LYS A 231 -0.60 14.33 -14.38
CA LYS A 231 0.85 14.16 -14.46
C LYS A 231 1.53 14.40 -13.11
N LYS A 232 1.12 15.44 -12.38
CA LYS A 232 1.62 15.72 -11.03
C LYS A 232 1.28 14.60 -10.06
N ILE A 233 0.03 14.12 -10.07
CA ILE A 233 -0.44 13.02 -9.22
C ILE A 233 0.34 11.74 -9.51
N CYS A 234 0.51 11.34 -10.78
CA CYS A 234 1.27 10.14 -11.16
C CYS A 234 2.70 10.18 -10.61
N ARG A 235 3.35 11.33 -10.78
CA ARG A 235 4.72 11.54 -10.33
C ARG A 235 4.89 11.30 -8.83
N ILE A 236 3.95 11.78 -8.02
CA ILE A 236 4.02 11.73 -6.55
C ILE A 236 3.50 10.42 -5.99
N SER A 237 2.47 9.85 -6.61
CA SER A 237 1.89 8.57 -6.18
C SER A 237 2.84 7.39 -6.43
N ASP A 238 3.86 7.57 -7.29
CA ASP A 238 4.89 6.58 -7.59
C ASP A 238 4.33 5.18 -7.85
N GLY A 239 3.28 5.12 -8.68
CA GLY A 239 2.61 3.87 -9.05
C GLY A 239 1.65 3.30 -8.01
N SER A 240 1.34 4.05 -6.93
CA SER A 240 0.30 3.70 -5.95
C SER A 240 -1.02 4.37 -6.30
N PHE A 241 -2.00 3.61 -6.77
CA PHE A 241 -3.33 4.14 -7.06
C PHE A 241 -4.10 4.57 -5.80
N TYR A 242 -3.83 3.93 -4.66
CA TYR A 242 -4.34 4.38 -3.37
C TYR A 242 -3.90 5.83 -3.07
N THR A 243 -2.60 6.10 -3.20
CA THR A 243 -2.05 7.45 -3.00
C THR A 243 -2.65 8.44 -4.00
N ALA A 244 -2.78 8.04 -5.28
CA ALA A 244 -3.39 8.88 -6.29
C ALA A 244 -4.85 9.25 -5.96
N LEU A 245 -5.67 8.30 -5.49
CA LEU A 245 -7.05 8.55 -5.07
C LEU A 245 -7.13 9.48 -3.86
N LYS A 246 -6.26 9.30 -2.87
CA LYS A 246 -6.19 10.19 -1.70
C LYS A 246 -5.85 11.63 -2.07
N MET A 247 -5.07 11.82 -3.12
CA MET A 247 -4.77 13.17 -3.63
C MET A 247 -5.97 13.82 -4.32
N LEU A 248 -6.88 13.03 -4.91
CA LEU A 248 -8.11 13.54 -5.51
C LEU A 248 -9.14 13.99 -4.47
N ASP A 249 -9.19 13.32 -3.30
CA ASP A 249 -10.19 13.59 -2.25
C ASP A 249 -10.03 14.95 -1.52
N GLY A 250 -9.17 15.83 -1.99
CA GLY A 250 -9.13 17.23 -1.52
C GLY A 250 -7.79 17.75 -1.03
N ASP A 251 -6.73 17.05 -1.27
CA ASP A 251 -5.39 17.48 -0.88
C ASP A 251 -4.45 17.77 -2.08
N GLU A 252 -4.96 18.51 -3.08
CA GLU A 252 -4.15 18.96 -4.24
C GLU A 252 -2.93 19.81 -3.86
N ASN A 253 -2.91 20.42 -2.69
CA ASN A 253 -1.75 21.12 -2.17
C ASN A 253 -0.77 20.15 -1.49
N ILE A 254 -0.14 19.30 -2.29
CA ILE A 254 1.06 18.64 -1.85
C ILE A 254 2.08 19.74 -1.65
N ASN A 255 2.57 19.79 -0.45
CA ASN A 255 3.45 20.83 0.07
C ASN A 255 4.85 20.78 -0.58
N ASP A 256 4.92 20.95 -1.92
CA ASP A 256 6.19 21.15 -2.64
C ASP A 256 6.97 22.25 -1.93
N GLU A 257 6.26 23.37 -1.62
CA GLU A 257 6.80 24.49 -0.88
C GLU A 257 7.31 24.10 0.52
N LEU A 258 6.57 23.21 1.21
CA LEU A 258 6.96 22.81 2.56
C LEU A 258 8.19 21.89 2.57
N VAL A 259 8.35 21.02 1.56
CA VAL A 259 9.58 20.22 1.40
C VAL A 259 10.77 21.11 1.02
N MET A 260 10.55 22.10 0.15
CA MET A 260 11.59 23.09 -0.16
C MET A 260 11.95 23.92 1.08
N LEU A 261 10.96 24.29 1.91
CA LEU A 261 11.19 24.97 3.18
C LEU A 261 11.99 24.09 4.16
N PHE A 262 11.65 22.80 4.27
CA PHE A 262 12.40 21.83 5.10
C PHE A 262 13.88 21.78 4.69
N LEU A 263 14.17 21.62 3.42
CA LEU A 263 15.54 21.60 2.91
C LEU A 263 16.25 22.93 3.16
N LYS A 264 15.58 24.05 2.86
CA LYS A 264 16.12 25.39 3.10
C LYS A 264 16.45 25.61 4.58
N CYS A 265 15.57 25.21 5.51
CA CYS A 265 15.81 25.29 6.95
C CYS A 265 17.03 24.45 7.36
N SER A 266 17.10 23.22 6.86
CA SER A 266 18.17 22.28 7.19
C SER A 266 19.53 22.80 6.71
N PHE A 267 19.62 23.32 5.49
CA PHE A 267 20.84 23.95 4.97
C PHE A 267 21.23 25.21 5.75
N ARG A 268 20.27 26.14 5.98
CA ARG A 268 20.58 27.39 6.69
C ARG A 268 21.06 27.14 8.12
N LYS A 269 20.49 26.14 8.79
CA LYS A 269 20.95 25.71 10.13
C LYS A 269 22.35 25.07 10.07
N ALA A 270 22.60 24.19 9.09
CA ALA A 270 23.90 23.54 8.90
C ALA A 270 25.02 24.58 8.70
N PHE A 271 24.75 25.65 7.92
CA PHE A 271 25.70 26.74 7.65
C PHE A 271 25.59 27.92 8.63
N LYS A 272 24.92 27.73 9.78
CA LYS A 272 24.83 28.70 10.90
C LYS A 272 24.35 30.11 10.49
N GLN A 273 23.39 30.17 9.56
CA GLN A 273 22.81 31.45 9.12
C GLN A 273 21.90 32.05 10.21
N ALA A 274 21.88 33.39 10.32
CA ALA A 274 21.21 34.10 11.40
C ALA A 274 19.68 33.89 11.45
N ASP A 275 19.03 33.67 10.31
CA ASP A 275 17.57 33.48 10.20
C ASP A 275 17.14 32.01 10.36
N ALA A 276 18.07 31.06 10.54
CA ALA A 276 17.78 29.63 10.60
C ALA A 276 16.78 29.28 11.70
N ALA A 277 16.88 29.85 12.89
CA ALA A 277 15.99 29.57 14.00
C ALA A 277 14.54 29.97 13.69
N LYS A 278 14.32 31.13 13.10
CA LYS A 278 12.99 31.62 12.70
C LYS A 278 12.37 30.72 11.64
N LEU A 279 13.15 30.33 10.63
CA LEU A 279 12.66 29.43 9.57
C LEU A 279 12.33 28.02 10.11
N MET A 280 13.11 27.51 11.06
CA MET A 280 12.81 26.23 11.71
C MET A 280 11.50 26.29 12.50
N GLU A 281 11.25 27.37 13.24
CA GLU A 281 10.00 27.57 13.98
C GLU A 281 8.81 27.65 13.01
N GLU A 282 8.95 28.40 11.92
CA GLU A 282 7.95 28.50 10.86
C GLU A 282 7.63 27.10 10.27
N MET A 283 8.65 26.35 9.85
CA MET A 283 8.50 25.01 9.32
C MET A 283 7.80 24.06 10.29
N VAL A 284 8.23 24.03 11.55
CA VAL A 284 7.66 23.17 12.58
C VAL A 284 6.19 23.54 12.86
N THR A 285 5.88 24.84 12.86
CA THR A 285 4.51 25.33 13.10
C THR A 285 3.61 24.95 11.93
N GLN A 286 4.03 25.23 10.69
CA GLN A 286 3.28 24.86 9.49
C GLN A 286 3.03 23.34 9.43
N PHE A 287 4.07 22.53 9.63
CA PHE A 287 3.92 21.07 9.65
C PHE A 287 2.97 20.56 10.72
N ALA A 288 3.02 21.14 11.92
CA ALA A 288 2.19 20.72 13.04
C ALA A 288 0.70 21.10 12.89
N THR A 289 0.39 22.13 12.11
CA THR A 289 -1.00 22.51 11.78
C THR A 289 -1.63 21.59 10.71
N LEU A 290 -0.81 20.83 9.99
CA LEU A 290 -1.30 19.84 9.03
C LEU A 290 -2.00 18.70 9.75
N GLY A 291 -3.09 18.19 9.15
CA GLY A 291 -3.67 16.92 9.56
C GLY A 291 -2.70 15.76 9.26
N ARG A 292 -2.87 14.63 9.97
CA ARG A 292 -1.96 13.47 9.89
C ARG A 292 -1.70 12.99 8.47
N GLU A 293 -2.74 12.90 7.64
CA GLU A 293 -2.58 12.46 6.24
C GLU A 293 -1.68 13.43 5.45
N LYS A 294 -1.83 14.73 5.62
CA LYS A 294 -0.95 15.73 4.99
C LYS A 294 0.49 15.63 5.49
N GLN A 295 0.69 15.31 6.76
CA GLN A 295 2.02 15.07 7.33
C GLN A 295 2.68 13.82 6.71
N LYS A 296 1.92 12.73 6.51
CA LYS A 296 2.40 11.53 5.81
C LYS A 296 2.72 11.84 4.33
N ASN A 297 1.86 12.58 3.67
CA ASN A 297 2.08 13.00 2.29
C ASN A 297 3.34 13.87 2.14
N PHE A 298 3.61 14.76 3.10
CA PHE A 298 4.88 15.48 3.16
C PHE A 298 6.07 14.52 3.21
N CYS A 299 6.05 13.50 4.07
CA CYS A 299 7.12 12.53 4.15
C CYS A 299 7.29 11.74 2.84
N LYS A 300 6.19 11.27 2.24
CA LYS A 300 6.20 10.55 0.95
C LYS A 300 6.82 11.42 -0.15
N TYR A 301 6.40 12.68 -0.24
CA TYR A 301 6.94 13.61 -1.22
C TYR A 301 8.42 13.94 -0.98
N ALA A 302 8.82 14.13 0.28
CA ALA A 302 10.23 14.37 0.60
C ALA A 302 11.12 13.18 0.23
N LEU A 303 10.66 11.94 0.45
CA LEU A 303 11.36 10.72 0.04
C LEU A 303 11.44 10.62 -1.49
N PHE A 304 10.35 10.89 -2.20
CA PHE A 304 10.33 10.97 -3.66
C PHE A 304 11.36 11.99 -4.16
N TYR A 305 11.33 13.23 -3.64
CA TYR A 305 12.23 14.28 -4.05
C TYR A 305 13.71 13.92 -3.83
N LEU A 306 14.04 13.31 -2.69
CA LEU A 306 15.41 12.85 -2.40
C LEU A 306 15.83 11.74 -3.37
N ARG A 307 14.96 10.78 -3.69
CA ARG A 307 15.24 9.74 -4.68
C ARG A 307 15.54 10.37 -6.05
N GLU A 308 14.71 11.30 -6.50
CA GLU A 308 14.91 11.98 -7.78
C GLU A 308 16.22 12.79 -7.81
N CYS A 309 16.61 13.41 -6.69
CA CYS A 309 17.91 14.05 -6.55
C CYS A 309 19.06 13.04 -6.71
N MET A 310 18.94 11.83 -6.15
CA MET A 310 19.95 10.78 -6.30
C MET A 310 20.05 10.30 -7.75
N LEU A 311 18.94 10.08 -8.43
CA LEU A 311 18.92 9.72 -9.85
C LEU A 311 19.59 10.79 -10.71
N LEU A 312 19.26 12.06 -10.47
CA LEU A 312 19.86 13.19 -11.16
C LEU A 312 21.39 13.27 -10.93
N ARG A 313 21.84 12.97 -9.70
CA ARG A 313 23.28 12.93 -9.37
C ARG A 313 24.02 11.84 -10.13
N GLN A 314 23.38 10.69 -10.35
CA GLN A 314 23.93 9.56 -11.10
C GLN A 314 23.80 9.74 -12.62
N GLY A 315 23.32 10.91 -13.10
CA GLY A 315 23.14 11.20 -14.53
C GLY A 315 21.95 10.46 -15.17
N MET A 316 21.04 9.92 -14.33
CA MET A 316 19.82 9.29 -14.81
C MET A 316 18.71 10.31 -15.02
N ASN A 317 17.69 9.91 -15.79
CA ASN A 317 16.50 10.75 -15.98
C ASN A 317 15.75 10.92 -14.66
N THR A 318 15.31 12.15 -14.40
CA THR A 318 14.50 12.52 -13.23
C THR A 318 13.08 12.88 -13.64
N LYS A 319 12.16 12.65 -12.75
CA LYS A 319 10.74 13.06 -12.89
C LYS A 319 10.52 14.51 -12.42
N LEU A 320 11.55 15.22 -11.91
CA LEU A 320 11.45 16.63 -11.46
C LEU A 320 11.41 17.60 -12.65
N GLU A 321 10.60 18.66 -12.54
CA GLU A 321 10.42 19.66 -13.58
C GLU A 321 10.45 21.08 -12.99
N GLY A 322 10.72 22.08 -13.84
CA GLY A 322 10.65 23.50 -13.47
C GLY A 322 11.50 23.89 -12.26
N ALA A 323 10.91 24.62 -11.33
CA ALA A 323 11.60 25.13 -10.13
C ALA A 323 12.14 24.01 -9.22
N GLU A 324 11.45 22.84 -9.16
CA GLU A 324 11.91 21.68 -8.40
C GLU A 324 13.22 21.12 -8.94
N LEU A 325 13.33 21.00 -10.27
CA LEU A 325 14.53 20.53 -10.94
C LEU A 325 15.70 21.49 -10.72
N ASP A 326 15.45 22.80 -10.80
CA ASP A 326 16.48 23.80 -10.57
C ASP A 326 16.98 23.81 -9.12
N TYR A 327 16.08 23.57 -8.17
CA TYR A 327 16.45 23.41 -6.77
C TYR A 327 17.21 22.10 -6.53
N ALA A 328 16.79 21.00 -7.17
CA ALA A 328 17.47 19.72 -7.10
C ALA A 328 18.92 19.79 -7.61
N LYS A 329 19.15 20.46 -8.76
CA LYS A 329 20.50 20.71 -9.29
C LYS A 329 21.40 21.44 -8.31
N LYS A 330 20.85 22.40 -7.55
CA LYS A 330 21.59 23.07 -6.47
C LYS A 330 21.82 22.14 -5.29
N THR A 331 20.82 21.38 -4.88
CA THR A 331 20.85 20.46 -3.73
C THR A 331 21.93 19.39 -3.91
N ILE A 332 22.01 18.74 -5.08
CA ILE A 332 22.98 17.66 -5.36
C ILE A 332 24.44 18.15 -5.32
N ALA A 333 24.69 19.43 -5.49
CA ALA A 333 26.04 20.00 -5.39
C ALA A 333 26.58 20.02 -3.94
N TYR A 334 25.68 20.01 -2.95
CA TYR A 334 26.02 20.17 -1.53
C TYR A 334 25.78 18.91 -0.68
N ILE A 335 25.10 17.89 -1.20
CA ILE A 335 24.77 16.65 -0.46
C ILE A 335 25.49 15.48 -1.12
N ASN A 336 26.28 14.73 -0.35
CA ASN A 336 26.89 13.48 -0.82
C ASN A 336 25.93 12.28 -0.63
N GLU A 337 26.31 11.10 -1.14
CA GLU A 337 25.46 9.88 -1.10
C GLU A 337 25.14 9.42 0.33
N ASP A 338 26.12 9.40 1.21
CA ASP A 338 25.93 9.03 2.64
C ASP A 338 24.95 9.98 3.34
N GLN A 339 25.03 11.28 3.04
CA GLN A 339 24.10 12.27 3.58
C GLN A 339 22.67 12.09 3.04
N PHE A 340 22.51 11.77 1.75
CA PHE A 340 21.21 11.43 1.17
C PHE A 340 20.60 10.21 1.87
N GLU A 341 21.35 9.13 2.05
CA GLU A 341 20.90 7.93 2.73
C GLU A 341 20.46 8.24 4.17
N LYS A 342 21.26 8.97 4.92
CA LYS A 342 20.91 9.36 6.30
C LYS A 342 19.67 10.24 6.36
N ILE A 343 19.51 11.20 5.44
CA ILE A 343 18.31 12.06 5.39
C ILE A 343 17.08 11.20 5.02
N HIS A 344 17.21 10.28 4.10
CA HIS A 344 16.15 9.32 3.76
C HIS A 344 15.71 8.53 5.00
N LEU A 345 16.65 8.01 5.79
CA LEU A 345 16.35 7.25 7.02
C LEU A 345 15.61 8.10 8.06
N ILE A 346 16.02 9.35 8.31
CA ILE A 346 15.33 10.19 9.30
C ILE A 346 13.93 10.60 8.85
N ILE A 347 13.68 10.76 7.55
CA ILE A 347 12.34 11.05 7.02
C ILE A 347 11.44 9.81 7.13
N ASN A 348 11.95 8.61 6.84
CA ASN A 348 11.23 7.36 7.08
C ASN A 348 10.86 7.20 8.56
N LYS A 349 11.79 7.54 9.46
CA LYS A 349 11.53 7.53 10.90
C LYS A 349 10.47 8.55 11.31
N LEU A 350 10.48 9.74 10.71
CA LEU A 350 9.42 10.74 10.91
C LEU A 350 8.06 10.18 10.47
N HIS A 351 7.98 9.57 9.28
CA HIS A 351 6.77 8.94 8.77
C HIS A 351 6.24 7.88 9.74
N TYR A 352 7.10 6.96 10.18
CA TYR A 352 6.79 5.92 11.14
C TYR A 352 6.22 6.46 12.47
N HIS A 353 6.81 7.55 13.00
CA HIS A 353 6.33 8.16 14.24
C HIS A 353 5.00 8.88 14.08
N ILE A 354 4.76 9.52 12.92
CA ILE A 354 3.47 10.14 12.60
C ILE A 354 2.35 9.10 12.53
N GLU A 355 2.60 7.95 11.90
CA GLU A 355 1.64 6.85 11.87
C GLU A 355 1.24 6.37 13.26
N ARG A 356 2.18 6.42 14.23
CA ARG A 356 1.97 6.01 15.62
C ARG A 356 1.56 7.13 16.56
N ASN A 357 1.01 8.22 16.03
CA ASN A 357 0.47 9.34 16.83
C ASN A 357 1.52 10.09 17.68
N ALA A 358 2.78 10.08 17.34
CA ALA A 358 3.76 10.90 18.01
C ALA A 358 3.48 12.41 17.80
N ALA A 359 3.90 13.23 18.75
CA ALA A 359 3.69 14.67 18.71
C ALA A 359 4.39 15.33 17.50
N PRO A 360 3.67 15.90 16.51
CA PRO A 360 4.25 16.35 15.24
C PRO A 360 5.30 17.43 15.41
N LYS A 361 5.11 18.38 16.34
CA LYS A 361 6.07 19.48 16.59
C LYS A 361 7.43 18.96 17.02
N SER A 362 7.47 18.05 18.00
CA SER A 362 8.73 17.52 18.52
C SER A 362 9.42 16.61 17.49
N GLN A 363 8.65 15.82 16.74
CA GLN A 363 9.21 14.94 15.70
C GLN A 363 9.80 15.75 14.55
N MET A 364 9.10 16.75 14.03
CA MET A 364 9.61 17.61 12.96
C MET A 364 10.84 18.41 13.41
N MET A 365 10.82 18.97 14.63
CA MET A 365 11.99 19.68 15.18
C MET A 365 13.21 18.77 15.28
N SER A 366 13.02 17.55 15.80
CA SER A 366 14.08 16.54 15.87
C SER A 366 14.64 16.20 14.48
N THR A 367 13.76 15.99 13.51
CA THR A 367 14.15 15.67 12.12
C THR A 367 14.93 16.81 11.48
N LEU A 368 14.50 18.07 11.64
CA LEU A 368 15.22 19.24 11.13
C LEU A 368 16.62 19.37 11.76
N LEU A 369 16.74 19.18 13.07
CA LEU A 369 18.03 19.22 13.75
C LEU A 369 18.96 18.11 13.27
N GLN A 370 18.45 16.89 13.10
CA GLN A 370 19.24 15.78 12.56
C GLN A 370 19.67 16.04 11.12
N ALA A 371 18.75 16.48 10.25
CA ALA A 371 19.06 16.82 8.88
C ALA A 371 20.15 17.90 8.79
N SER A 372 20.05 18.97 9.61
CA SER A 372 21.04 20.03 9.61
C SER A 372 22.44 19.57 10.09
N ARG A 373 22.49 18.65 11.05
CA ARG A 373 23.76 18.06 11.50
C ARG A 373 24.38 17.14 10.46
N ILE A 374 23.55 16.33 9.78
CA ILE A 374 24.00 15.50 8.65
C ILE A 374 24.59 16.37 7.55
N LEU A 375 23.89 17.47 7.17
CA LEU A 375 24.37 18.41 6.16
C LEU A 375 25.62 19.16 6.56
N ALA A 376 25.83 19.40 7.86
CA ALA A 376 27.06 19.99 8.40
C ALA A 376 28.25 19.00 8.45
N GLY A 377 28.03 17.72 8.09
CA GLY A 377 29.06 16.68 8.16
C GLY A 377 29.31 16.14 9.58
N GLU A 378 28.40 16.42 10.52
CA GLU A 378 28.51 15.88 11.87
C GLU A 378 28.09 14.41 11.92
N HIS A 379 28.71 13.65 12.83
CA HIS A 379 28.36 12.25 13.03
C HIS A 379 27.00 12.14 13.73
N VAL A 380 25.97 11.71 13.00
CA VAL A 380 24.62 11.44 13.54
C VAL A 380 24.40 9.94 13.51
N LEU A 381 24.21 9.35 14.68
CA LEU A 381 23.76 7.94 14.78
C LEU A 381 22.28 7.88 14.40
N VAL A 382 22.00 7.43 13.19
CA VAL A 382 20.65 7.10 12.75
C VAL A 382 20.48 5.60 12.99
N THR A 383 19.87 5.24 14.12
CA THR A 383 19.47 3.84 14.37
C THR A 383 18.26 3.52 13.51
N SER A 384 18.34 2.46 12.73
CA SER A 384 17.26 1.86 11.94
C SER A 384 16.06 1.49 12.82
#